data_22d4c01a36b2f317154c3d3a60101c13
#
_entry.id   22d4c01a36b2f317154c3d3a60101c13
#
_cell.length_a   1.000
_cell.length_b   1.000
_cell.length_c   1.000
_cell.angle_alpha   90.00
_cell.angle_beta   90.00
_cell.angle_gamma   90.00
#
_symmetry.space_group_name_H-M   'P 1'
#
loop_
_entity.id
_entity.type
_entity.pdbx_description
1 polymer ?
#
loop_
_entity_poly.entity_id
_entity_poly.type
_entity_poly.pdbx_seq_one_letter_code
_entity_poly.pdbx_strand_id
1 'polypeptide(L)'
;MNRMHVWGVAGLMGSVLWGCSHAEKGPPDRVETRTETVELPRPYTTDSVRKFSKVRGWPEGKAPVAEGFTVKRYAADLVSPRNLYVTPQGDVLVAEANTELRGMMKFGAKLVGYAASARTGPSANRITLLRDADHDGVPETRTVFLEGLNQPFGMLVHAGFFYVANTDAVWRYPYSPGATSITGKGEKILDLPAGGYNNHWTRNLLAHPDGTKLYVTVGSASNVGEHGLDNEVRRANVLEINPDGSGERIFASGLRNPVGLGFAPGSRVLWTTVNERDELGDELVPDYLTHLEDGAFYGWPYSYFGAHVDPRVKEQKPELVKQAKVPDVPLGSHTASLGLAFNEGPMFPERFRHGAFIGQHGSWNRSKLSGYQVVFVPFSPEGQPTAPAEPFLTGFIQNADEREVYGRPVGVAFLPDGSLLVADDAGNIVWRVSR
;
A
#
# COMPACT_ATOMS: atom_id res chain seq x y z
N MET A 1 9.57 -52.69 -28.73
CA MET A 1 8.19 -52.59 -28.21
C MET A 1 8.27 -51.88 -26.85
N ASN A 2 8.28 -50.55 -26.88
CA ASN A 2 8.31 -49.72 -25.69
C ASN A 2 6.90 -49.23 -25.40
N ARG A 3 6.36 -49.63 -24.27
CA ARG A 3 5.07 -49.09 -23.73
C ARG A 3 5.33 -47.74 -23.08
N MET A 4 4.88 -46.67 -23.72
CA MET A 4 4.76 -45.34 -23.13
C MET A 4 3.65 -45.37 -22.08
N HIS A 5 4.03 -45.10 -20.83
CA HIS A 5 3.04 -44.83 -19.77
C HIS A 5 2.63 -43.36 -19.88
N VAL A 6 1.39 -43.15 -20.28
CA VAL A 6 0.70 -41.87 -20.20
C VAL A 6 0.29 -41.65 -18.73
N TRP A 7 0.99 -40.75 -18.02
CA TRP A 7 0.53 -40.25 -16.72
C TRP A 7 -0.48 -39.17 -16.97
N GLY A 8 -1.69 -39.45 -16.52
CA GLY A 8 -2.83 -38.55 -16.60
C GLY A 8 -2.61 -37.28 -15.77
N VAL A 9 -2.86 -36.13 -16.41
CA VAL A 9 -3.01 -34.84 -15.77
C VAL A 9 -4.38 -34.82 -15.10
N ALA A 10 -4.44 -35.31 -13.87
CA ALA A 10 -5.59 -35.16 -12.99
C ALA A 10 -5.08 -34.81 -11.59
N GLY A 11 -5.21 -33.55 -11.20
CA GLY A 11 -4.90 -33.18 -9.82
C GLY A 11 -4.41 -31.77 -9.63
N LEU A 12 -5.19 -30.75 -10.01
CA LEU A 12 -5.00 -29.37 -9.52
C LEU A 12 -6.37 -28.68 -9.39
N MET A 13 -7.38 -29.42 -8.95
CA MET A 13 -8.43 -28.89 -8.10
C MET A 13 -8.06 -29.34 -6.69
N GLY A 14 -7.17 -28.57 -6.05
CA GLY A 14 -7.00 -28.65 -4.62
C GLY A 14 -8.35 -28.33 -4.00
N SER A 15 -9.10 -29.38 -3.64
CA SER A 15 -10.17 -29.29 -2.67
C SER A 15 -9.54 -28.73 -1.40
N VAL A 16 -9.66 -27.41 -1.20
CA VAL A 16 -9.54 -26.81 0.11
C VAL A 16 -10.63 -27.49 0.93
N LEU A 17 -10.27 -28.56 1.61
CA LEU A 17 -11.04 -29.06 2.73
C LEU A 17 -11.08 -27.90 3.74
N TRP A 18 -12.16 -27.13 3.67
CA TRP A 18 -12.59 -26.26 4.75
C TRP A 18 -12.79 -27.18 5.95
N GLY A 19 -11.76 -27.30 6.77
CA GLY A 19 -11.96 -27.74 8.13
C GLY A 19 -13.04 -26.80 8.67
N CYS A 20 -14.17 -27.33 9.13
CA CYS A 20 -15.14 -26.58 9.89
C CYS A 20 -14.44 -26.02 11.13
N SER A 21 -13.77 -24.89 10.98
CA SER A 21 -13.33 -24.08 12.10
C SER A 21 -14.64 -23.58 12.72
N HIS A 22 -15.01 -24.14 13.87
CA HIS A 22 -16.17 -23.66 14.60
C HIS A 22 -15.86 -22.24 15.02
N ALA A 23 -16.62 -21.27 14.54
CA ALA A 23 -16.57 -19.90 15.02
C ALA A 23 -16.73 -19.95 16.56
N GLU A 24 -15.76 -19.45 17.29
CA GLU A 24 -15.89 -19.28 18.72
C GLU A 24 -17.05 -18.30 18.98
N LYS A 25 -18.12 -18.79 19.58
CA LYS A 25 -19.25 -17.94 19.96
C LYS A 25 -18.86 -17.14 21.19
N GLY A 26 -18.86 -15.83 21.06
CA GLY A 26 -18.55 -14.91 22.14
C GLY A 26 -18.78 -13.46 21.73
N PRO A 27 -18.82 -12.53 22.67
CA PRO A 27 -18.85 -11.11 22.34
C PRO A 27 -17.57 -10.73 21.61
N PRO A 28 -17.58 -9.62 20.83
CA PRO A 28 -16.36 -9.06 20.26
C PRO A 28 -15.39 -8.65 21.36
N ASP A 29 -14.10 -8.75 21.08
CA ASP A 29 -13.07 -8.16 21.93
C ASP A 29 -13.04 -6.64 21.72
N ARG A 30 -12.89 -5.89 22.80
CA ARG A 30 -12.79 -4.42 22.74
C ARG A 30 -11.33 -4.02 22.92
N VAL A 31 -10.80 -3.29 21.96
CA VAL A 31 -9.42 -2.83 21.94
C VAL A 31 -9.38 -1.32 21.94
N GLU A 32 -8.78 -0.73 22.96
CA GLU A 32 -8.52 0.70 23.02
C GLU A 32 -7.35 1.03 22.09
N THR A 33 -7.58 1.95 21.16
CA THR A 33 -6.58 2.58 20.32
C THR A 33 -6.39 4.04 20.72
N ARG A 34 -5.55 4.79 20.00
CA ARG A 34 -5.40 6.24 20.35
C ARG A 34 -6.63 7.05 20.00
N THR A 35 -7.41 6.64 19.05
CA THR A 35 -8.50 7.46 18.50
C THR A 35 -9.89 6.93 18.81
N GLU A 36 -10.03 5.65 19.09
CA GLU A 36 -11.32 5.01 19.33
C GLU A 36 -11.16 3.63 19.99
N THR A 37 -12.28 3.10 20.51
CA THR A 37 -12.39 1.69 20.91
C THR A 37 -12.86 0.87 19.71
N VAL A 38 -12.07 -0.11 19.27
CA VAL A 38 -12.42 -1.03 18.18
C VAL A 38 -13.06 -2.29 18.76
N GLU A 39 -14.16 -2.71 18.16
CA GLU A 39 -14.76 -4.02 18.43
C GLU A 39 -14.26 -5.03 17.40
N LEU A 40 -13.47 -6.00 17.84
CA LEU A 40 -12.95 -7.08 17.03
C LEU A 40 -13.82 -8.33 17.22
N PRO A 41 -14.63 -8.71 16.22
CA PRO A 41 -15.42 -9.95 16.32
C PRO A 41 -14.49 -11.17 16.41
N ARG A 42 -15.00 -12.27 16.91
CA ARG A 42 -14.25 -13.53 16.89
C ARG A 42 -14.01 -13.98 15.45
N PRO A 43 -12.86 -14.61 15.14
CA PRO A 43 -12.59 -15.16 13.82
C PRO A 43 -13.73 -16.05 13.31
N TYR A 44 -14.02 -15.93 12.02
CA TYR A 44 -15.04 -16.72 11.29
C TYR A 44 -16.49 -16.51 11.74
N THR A 45 -16.79 -15.43 12.46
CA THR A 45 -18.19 -15.07 12.79
C THR A 45 -18.98 -14.57 11.58
N THR A 46 -18.29 -14.10 10.55
CA THR A 46 -18.82 -13.75 9.24
C THR A 46 -18.11 -14.53 8.15
N ASP A 47 -18.75 -14.67 6.98
CA ASP A 47 -18.17 -15.41 5.86
C ASP A 47 -16.93 -14.70 5.31
N SER A 48 -15.92 -15.49 4.98
CA SER A 48 -14.80 -15.02 4.16
C SER A 48 -15.12 -15.21 2.69
N VAL A 49 -15.36 -14.11 1.98
CA VAL A 49 -15.76 -14.14 0.57
C VAL A 49 -14.61 -13.70 -0.35
N ARG A 50 -14.63 -14.17 -1.59
CA ARG A 50 -13.73 -13.70 -2.66
C ARG A 50 -14.59 -13.10 -3.77
N LYS A 51 -14.88 -11.80 -3.66
CA LYS A 51 -15.74 -11.07 -4.59
C LYS A 51 -15.00 -9.83 -5.12
N PHE A 52 -14.44 -9.95 -6.29
CA PHE A 52 -13.70 -8.85 -6.93
C PHE A 52 -14.63 -7.75 -7.44
N SER A 53 -14.18 -6.50 -7.39
CA SER A 53 -14.82 -5.38 -8.07
C SER A 53 -14.63 -5.46 -9.59
N LYS A 54 -15.48 -4.78 -10.34
CA LYS A 54 -15.40 -4.62 -11.80
C LYS A 54 -15.04 -3.16 -12.10
N VAL A 55 -13.85 -2.93 -12.62
CA VAL A 55 -13.42 -1.58 -13.02
C VAL A 55 -14.10 -1.20 -14.33
N ARG A 56 -14.80 -0.06 -14.32
CA ARG A 56 -15.49 0.51 -15.48
C ARG A 56 -14.76 1.69 -16.10
N GLY A 57 -13.81 2.26 -15.33
CA GLY A 57 -13.13 3.49 -15.73
C GLY A 57 -14.00 4.74 -15.56
N TRP A 58 -13.37 5.89 -15.61
CA TRP A 58 -14.01 7.18 -15.43
C TRP A 58 -14.61 7.71 -16.73
N PRO A 59 -15.92 7.98 -16.79
CA PRO A 59 -16.49 8.69 -17.93
C PRO A 59 -15.88 10.07 -18.10
N GLU A 60 -16.00 10.61 -19.30
CA GLU A 60 -15.62 12.00 -19.56
C GLU A 60 -16.40 12.96 -18.66
N GLY A 61 -15.72 13.98 -18.14
CA GLY A 61 -16.31 14.97 -17.24
C GLY A 61 -16.61 14.48 -15.82
N LYS A 62 -16.40 13.18 -15.51
CA LYS A 62 -16.58 12.66 -14.17
C LYS A 62 -15.26 12.58 -13.39
N ALA A 63 -15.33 12.96 -12.12
CA ALA A 63 -14.20 12.95 -11.19
C ALA A 63 -14.65 12.43 -9.80
N PRO A 64 -13.72 11.99 -8.95
CA PRO A 64 -13.99 11.78 -7.53
C PRO A 64 -14.44 13.08 -6.87
N VAL A 65 -15.00 12.98 -5.67
CA VAL A 65 -15.59 14.13 -4.95
C VAL A 65 -14.90 14.30 -3.60
N ALA A 66 -14.42 15.52 -3.36
CA ALA A 66 -14.02 16.00 -2.05
C ALA A 66 -14.83 17.27 -1.75
N GLU A 67 -15.64 17.25 -0.69
CA GLU A 67 -16.55 18.35 -0.39
C GLU A 67 -15.80 19.65 -0.08
N GLY A 68 -16.14 20.73 -0.81
CA GLY A 68 -15.47 22.03 -0.69
C GLY A 68 -14.14 22.15 -1.43
N PHE A 69 -13.80 21.16 -2.28
CA PHE A 69 -12.61 21.16 -3.11
C PHE A 69 -12.94 20.97 -4.60
N THR A 70 -12.02 21.40 -5.44
CA THR A 70 -12.01 21.12 -6.87
C THR A 70 -11.17 19.87 -7.12
N VAL A 71 -11.70 18.91 -7.88
CA VAL A 71 -10.98 17.70 -8.27
C VAL A 71 -10.86 17.68 -9.80
N LYS A 72 -9.62 17.64 -10.30
CA LYS A 72 -9.31 17.61 -11.73
C LYS A 72 -8.34 16.48 -12.06
N ARG A 73 -8.34 16.04 -13.32
CA ARG A 73 -7.28 15.17 -13.84
C ARG A 73 -5.98 15.97 -13.95
N TYR A 74 -4.96 15.57 -13.20
CA TYR A 74 -3.60 16.11 -13.32
C TYR A 74 -2.86 15.45 -14.49
N ALA A 75 -2.99 14.12 -14.60
CA ALA A 75 -2.49 13.36 -15.75
C ALA A 75 -3.39 12.15 -16.02
N ALA A 76 -3.53 11.79 -17.29
CA ALA A 76 -4.28 10.61 -17.73
C ALA A 76 -3.41 9.72 -18.63
N ASP A 77 -3.96 8.57 -19.05
CA ASP A 77 -3.29 7.63 -19.96
C ASP A 77 -1.93 7.13 -19.44
N LEU A 78 -1.81 6.99 -18.11
CA LEU A 78 -0.72 6.32 -17.46
C LEU A 78 -0.95 4.79 -17.46
N VAL A 79 0.04 4.00 -17.08
CA VAL A 79 -0.09 2.55 -17.00
C VAL A 79 0.02 2.10 -15.54
N SER A 80 -1.11 1.93 -14.87
CA SER A 80 -1.18 1.58 -13.44
C SER A 80 -0.28 2.47 -12.57
N PRO A 81 -0.56 3.77 -12.44
CA PRO A 81 0.18 4.66 -11.53
C PRO A 81 -0.01 4.19 -10.09
N ARG A 82 1.07 3.79 -9.42
CA ARG A 82 1.00 3.18 -8.08
C ARG A 82 1.49 4.09 -6.97
N ASN A 83 2.56 4.83 -7.21
CA ASN A 83 3.11 5.73 -6.22
C ASN A 83 3.53 7.05 -6.85
N LEU A 84 3.53 8.09 -6.04
CA LEU A 84 3.87 9.45 -6.42
C LEU A 84 5.02 9.94 -5.54
N TYR A 85 5.94 10.64 -6.15
CA TYR A 85 7.00 11.37 -5.44
C TYR A 85 7.14 12.76 -6.05
N VAL A 86 7.06 13.78 -5.22
CA VAL A 86 7.28 15.16 -5.63
C VAL A 86 8.73 15.52 -5.34
N THR A 87 9.48 15.86 -6.37
CA THR A 87 10.89 16.25 -6.22
C THR A 87 11.00 17.59 -5.50
N PRO A 88 12.18 17.93 -4.92
CA PRO A 88 12.41 19.26 -4.34
C PRO A 88 12.18 20.43 -5.31
N GLN A 89 12.19 20.18 -6.63
CA GLN A 89 11.91 21.18 -7.67
C GLN A 89 10.43 21.26 -8.06
N GLY A 90 9.57 20.41 -7.48
CA GLY A 90 8.13 20.37 -7.76
C GLY A 90 7.72 19.41 -8.90
N ASP A 91 8.68 18.76 -9.56
CA ASP A 91 8.34 17.72 -10.55
C ASP A 91 7.67 16.52 -9.88
N VAL A 92 6.68 15.94 -10.55
CA VAL A 92 5.99 14.74 -10.07
C VAL A 92 6.53 13.50 -10.76
N LEU A 93 7.08 12.59 -10.01
CA LEU A 93 7.50 11.27 -10.47
C LEU A 93 6.41 10.25 -10.16
N VAL A 94 6.00 9.51 -11.18
CA VAL A 94 4.94 8.49 -11.09
C VAL A 94 5.53 7.12 -11.34
N ALA A 95 5.48 6.25 -10.34
CA ALA A 95 5.84 4.84 -10.51
C ALA A 95 4.69 4.11 -11.21
N GLU A 96 4.93 3.62 -12.41
CA GLU A 96 3.97 2.86 -13.22
C GLU A 96 4.31 1.37 -13.15
N ALA A 97 3.62 0.66 -12.27
CA ALA A 97 3.83 -0.77 -12.02
C ALA A 97 2.54 -1.48 -11.62
N ASN A 98 2.45 -2.77 -11.93
CA ASN A 98 1.30 -3.59 -11.56
C ASN A 98 1.74 -4.99 -11.11
N THR A 99 0.81 -5.75 -10.53
CA THR A 99 1.01 -7.16 -10.24
C THR A 99 1.06 -7.95 -11.54
N GLU A 100 2.20 -8.58 -11.80
CA GLU A 100 2.40 -9.42 -12.98
C GLU A 100 2.10 -10.89 -12.64
N LEU A 101 1.08 -11.46 -13.27
CA LEU A 101 0.81 -12.89 -13.17
C LEU A 101 1.65 -13.65 -14.18
N ARG A 102 2.32 -14.70 -13.73
CA ARG A 102 3.17 -15.57 -14.56
C ARG A 102 2.57 -16.97 -14.71
N GLY A 103 2.83 -17.62 -15.85
CA GLY A 103 2.46 -19.03 -16.09
C GLY A 103 0.96 -19.31 -15.99
N MET A 104 0.60 -20.43 -15.37
CA MET A 104 -0.80 -20.91 -15.26
C MET A 104 -1.70 -19.97 -14.44
N MET A 105 -1.15 -19.16 -13.54
CA MET A 105 -1.92 -18.18 -12.79
C MET A 105 -2.55 -17.11 -13.68
N LYS A 106 -1.90 -16.76 -14.80
CA LYS A 106 -2.44 -15.80 -15.78
C LYS A 106 -3.71 -16.33 -16.47
N PHE A 107 -3.81 -17.63 -16.67
CA PHE A 107 -4.98 -18.28 -17.27
C PHE A 107 -6.13 -18.40 -16.25
N GLY A 108 -5.84 -18.84 -15.03
CA GLY A 108 -6.83 -18.98 -13.96
C GLY A 108 -7.45 -17.65 -13.51
N ALA A 109 -6.68 -16.55 -13.52
CA ALA A 109 -7.16 -15.23 -13.11
C ALA A 109 -8.31 -14.69 -13.98
N LYS A 110 -8.35 -15.04 -15.26
CA LYS A 110 -9.47 -14.68 -16.16
C LYS A 110 -10.76 -15.38 -15.78
N LEU A 111 -10.69 -16.62 -15.30
CA LEU A 111 -11.84 -17.45 -14.96
C LEU A 111 -12.57 -16.99 -13.68
N VAL A 112 -11.84 -16.37 -12.74
CA VAL A 112 -12.41 -15.98 -11.44
C VAL A 112 -12.72 -14.47 -11.30
N GLY A 113 -12.73 -13.71 -12.39
CA GLY A 113 -13.03 -12.27 -12.37
C GLY A 113 -11.90 -11.39 -11.82
N TYR A 114 -10.75 -11.98 -11.52
CA TYR A 114 -9.59 -11.26 -10.96
C TYR A 114 -9.05 -10.18 -11.95
N ALA A 115 -9.08 -10.49 -13.24
CA ALA A 115 -8.65 -9.57 -14.29
C ALA A 115 -9.56 -8.32 -14.41
N ALA A 116 -10.85 -8.46 -14.12
CA ALA A 116 -11.81 -7.36 -14.19
C ALA A 116 -11.62 -6.32 -13.07
N SER A 117 -10.91 -6.66 -12.01
CA SER A 117 -10.64 -5.79 -10.87
C SER A 117 -9.44 -4.86 -11.05
N ALA A 118 -8.74 -4.93 -12.18
CA ALA A 118 -7.46 -4.25 -12.47
C ALA A 118 -6.35 -4.48 -11.43
N ARG A 119 -6.47 -5.52 -10.59
CA ARG A 119 -5.41 -5.91 -9.64
C ARG A 119 -4.19 -6.50 -10.34
N THR A 120 -4.37 -6.91 -11.57
CA THR A 120 -3.32 -7.40 -12.46
C THR A 120 -3.54 -6.85 -13.85
N GLY A 121 -2.47 -6.52 -14.51
CA GLY A 121 -2.55 -5.93 -15.85
C GLY A 121 -1.16 -5.67 -16.41
N PRO A 122 -1.08 -4.85 -17.45
CA PRO A 122 0.22 -4.39 -17.94
C PRO A 122 0.98 -3.67 -16.83
N SER A 123 2.26 -3.96 -16.71
CA SER A 123 3.20 -3.23 -15.87
C SER A 123 4.18 -2.52 -16.80
N ALA A 124 4.21 -1.19 -16.75
CA ALA A 124 5.15 -0.43 -17.58
C ALA A 124 6.57 -0.53 -17.03
N ASN A 125 6.72 -0.86 -15.73
CA ASN A 125 8.01 -1.03 -15.06
C ASN A 125 8.93 0.18 -15.29
N ARG A 126 8.35 1.38 -15.18
CA ARG A 126 9.03 2.65 -15.40
C ARG A 126 8.59 3.71 -14.39
N ILE A 127 9.31 4.80 -14.40
CA ILE A 127 8.94 6.04 -13.71
C ILE A 127 8.71 7.10 -14.79
N THR A 128 7.57 7.76 -14.76
CA THR A 128 7.21 8.88 -15.62
C THR A 128 7.35 10.19 -14.84
N LEU A 129 7.99 11.18 -15.45
CA LEU A 129 8.07 12.54 -14.93
C LEU A 129 6.94 13.37 -15.55
N LEU A 130 6.26 14.12 -14.69
CA LEU A 130 5.29 15.15 -15.03
C LEU A 130 5.79 16.48 -14.46
N ARG A 131 5.90 17.51 -15.32
CA ARG A 131 6.29 18.86 -14.93
C ARG A 131 5.24 19.85 -15.35
N ASP A 132 4.74 20.59 -14.41
CA ASP A 132 3.83 21.72 -14.54
C ASP A 132 4.67 22.99 -14.34
N ALA A 133 5.12 23.58 -15.47
CA ALA A 133 6.13 24.63 -15.45
C ALA A 133 5.54 26.01 -15.16
N ASP A 134 4.26 26.24 -15.50
CA ASP A 134 3.56 27.50 -15.25
C ASP A 134 2.65 27.44 -14.01
N HIS A 135 2.59 26.28 -13.35
CA HIS A 135 1.85 26.03 -12.10
C HIS A 135 0.32 26.20 -12.25
N ASP A 136 -0.22 25.94 -13.44
CA ASP A 136 -1.67 26.02 -13.67
C ASP A 136 -2.42 24.73 -13.24
N GLY A 137 -1.67 23.68 -12.90
CA GLY A 137 -2.17 22.39 -12.46
C GLY A 137 -2.36 21.38 -13.59
N VAL A 138 -1.76 21.66 -14.77
CA VAL A 138 -1.74 20.77 -15.94
C VAL A 138 -0.29 20.60 -16.40
N PRO A 139 0.34 19.43 -16.26
CA PRO A 139 1.72 19.25 -16.69
C PRO A 139 1.90 19.36 -18.21
N GLU A 140 2.73 20.31 -18.68
CA GLU A 140 3.10 20.46 -20.09
C GLU A 140 4.16 19.44 -20.51
N THR A 141 4.97 18.98 -19.56
CA THR A 141 6.02 18.00 -19.84
C THR A 141 5.65 16.64 -19.27
N ARG A 142 5.68 15.63 -20.12
CA ARG A 142 5.57 14.23 -19.76
C ARG A 142 6.68 13.42 -20.43
N THR A 143 7.59 12.87 -19.65
CA THR A 143 8.71 12.08 -20.17
C THR A 143 8.91 10.80 -19.37
N VAL A 144 9.52 9.78 -19.99
CA VAL A 144 10.01 8.62 -19.27
C VAL A 144 11.27 9.06 -18.50
N PHE A 145 11.17 9.07 -17.18
CA PHE A 145 12.26 9.46 -16.29
C PHE A 145 13.29 8.33 -16.10
N LEU A 146 12.80 7.11 -15.90
CA LEU A 146 13.62 5.90 -15.76
C LEU A 146 12.79 4.69 -16.17
N GLU A 147 13.37 3.77 -16.91
CA GLU A 147 12.72 2.55 -17.40
C GLU A 147 13.57 1.29 -17.16
N GLY A 148 13.04 0.11 -17.51
CA GLY A 148 13.74 -1.16 -17.32
C GLY A 148 13.80 -1.60 -15.87
N LEU A 149 12.87 -1.13 -15.04
CA LEU A 149 12.78 -1.44 -13.62
C LEU A 149 12.01 -2.74 -13.37
N ASN A 150 12.02 -3.22 -12.12
CA ASN A 150 11.30 -4.42 -11.71
C ASN A 150 10.22 -4.06 -10.68
N GLN A 151 9.00 -3.76 -11.15
CA GLN A 151 7.89 -3.31 -10.30
C GLN A 151 8.31 -2.19 -9.32
N PRO A 152 8.71 -0.99 -9.84
CA PRO A 152 9.12 0.13 -9.00
C PRO A 152 7.95 0.64 -8.15
N PHE A 153 8.26 1.11 -6.93
CA PHE A 153 7.27 1.74 -6.07
C PHE A 153 7.83 2.94 -5.31
N GLY A 154 8.71 2.74 -4.32
CA GLY A 154 9.32 3.81 -3.53
C GLY A 154 10.31 4.61 -4.34
N MET A 155 10.26 5.93 -4.20
CA MET A 155 11.12 6.89 -4.88
C MET A 155 11.60 7.94 -3.89
N LEU A 156 12.84 8.39 -4.04
CA LEU A 156 13.43 9.39 -3.15
C LEU A 156 14.57 10.11 -3.86
N VAL A 157 14.64 11.42 -3.74
CA VAL A 157 15.86 12.21 -4.05
C VAL A 157 16.56 12.52 -2.75
N HIS A 158 17.82 12.10 -2.61
CA HIS A 158 18.60 12.34 -1.42
C HIS A 158 20.09 12.40 -1.74
N ALA A 159 20.79 13.39 -1.16
CA ALA A 159 22.25 13.55 -1.24
C ALA A 159 22.85 13.42 -2.65
N GLY A 160 22.21 14.01 -3.68
CA GLY A 160 22.69 13.99 -5.07
C GLY A 160 22.37 12.69 -5.83
N PHE A 161 21.53 11.82 -5.24
CA PHE A 161 21.08 10.60 -5.88
C PHE A 161 19.55 10.54 -5.95
N PHE A 162 19.05 9.89 -6.99
CA PHE A 162 17.71 9.39 -7.08
C PHE A 162 17.70 7.90 -6.67
N TYR A 163 16.90 7.56 -5.69
CA TYR A 163 16.71 6.20 -5.21
C TYR A 163 15.38 5.64 -5.71
N VAL A 164 15.37 4.38 -6.09
CA VAL A 164 14.14 3.63 -6.40
C VAL A 164 14.17 2.27 -5.74
N ALA A 165 13.06 1.94 -5.06
CA ALA A 165 12.83 0.59 -4.58
C ALA A 165 12.02 -0.18 -5.62
N ASN A 166 12.67 -1.15 -6.25
CA ASN A 166 12.07 -2.24 -7.00
C ASN A 166 11.59 -3.32 -6.04
N THR A 167 10.80 -4.28 -6.52
CA THR A 167 10.34 -5.39 -5.67
C THR A 167 11.48 -6.23 -5.09
N ASP A 168 12.62 -6.30 -5.80
CA ASP A 168 13.77 -7.17 -5.51
C ASP A 168 15.03 -6.45 -5.03
N ALA A 169 15.08 -5.13 -5.12
CA ALA A 169 16.27 -4.37 -4.74
C ALA A 169 16.01 -2.86 -4.60
N VAL A 170 16.84 -2.20 -3.80
CA VAL A 170 16.98 -0.74 -3.84
C VAL A 170 18.17 -0.37 -4.73
N TRP A 171 17.91 0.55 -5.65
CA TRP A 171 18.89 1.11 -6.55
C TRP A 171 19.04 2.61 -6.32
N ARG A 172 20.24 3.17 -6.55
CA ARG A 172 20.47 4.61 -6.63
C ARG A 172 21.15 4.99 -7.92
N TYR A 173 20.84 6.19 -8.40
CA TYR A 173 21.35 6.76 -9.64
C TYR A 173 21.84 8.17 -9.37
N PRO A 174 22.96 8.63 -9.95
CA PRO A 174 23.34 10.05 -9.90
C PRO A 174 22.18 10.92 -10.40
N TYR A 175 21.83 11.95 -9.64
CA TYR A 175 20.73 12.85 -9.93
C TYR A 175 21.16 14.30 -9.92
N SER A 176 20.76 15.04 -10.96
CA SER A 176 20.89 16.48 -11.05
C SER A 176 19.52 17.14 -10.91
N PRO A 177 19.36 18.18 -10.07
CA PRO A 177 18.10 18.91 -9.94
C PRO A 177 17.57 19.39 -11.30
N GLY A 178 16.27 19.16 -11.54
CA GLY A 178 15.62 19.52 -12.80
C GLY A 178 15.87 18.57 -13.97
N ALA A 179 16.57 17.46 -13.77
CA ALA A 179 16.72 16.42 -14.79
C ALA A 179 15.36 15.83 -15.17
N THR A 180 15.11 15.68 -16.46
CA THR A 180 13.87 15.09 -17.00
C THR A 180 13.99 13.60 -17.30
N SER A 181 15.20 13.03 -17.19
CA SER A 181 15.50 11.61 -17.33
C SER A 181 16.79 11.23 -16.61
N ILE A 182 16.89 9.96 -16.25
CA ILE A 182 18.13 9.35 -15.72
C ILE A 182 18.81 8.60 -16.84
N THR A 183 20.03 9.01 -17.19
CA THR A 183 20.86 8.34 -18.22
C THR A 183 22.08 7.64 -17.64
N GLY A 184 22.39 7.91 -16.37
CA GLY A 184 23.54 7.33 -15.67
C GLY A 184 23.30 5.86 -15.30
N LYS A 185 24.42 5.12 -15.14
CA LYS A 185 24.38 3.74 -14.64
C LYS A 185 23.95 3.74 -13.17
N GLY A 186 22.94 2.91 -12.86
CA GLY A 186 22.50 2.68 -11.49
C GLY A 186 23.47 1.79 -10.70
N GLU A 187 23.46 1.99 -9.40
CA GLU A 187 24.12 1.15 -8.41
C GLU A 187 23.05 0.44 -7.55
N LYS A 188 23.10 -0.88 -7.49
CA LYS A 188 22.27 -1.65 -6.56
C LYS A 188 22.89 -1.57 -5.16
N ILE A 189 22.18 -1.00 -4.20
CA ILE A 189 22.68 -0.80 -2.84
C ILE A 189 22.12 -1.78 -1.82
N LEU A 190 20.98 -2.44 -2.12
CA LEU A 190 20.35 -3.39 -1.21
C LEU A 190 19.57 -4.44 -2.01
N ASP A 191 19.79 -5.71 -1.74
CA ASP A 191 18.92 -6.79 -2.21
C ASP A 191 17.69 -6.92 -1.30
N LEU A 192 16.50 -7.07 -1.90
CA LEU A 192 15.25 -7.26 -1.17
C LEU A 192 14.64 -8.63 -1.48
N PRO A 193 13.97 -9.27 -0.51
CA PRO A 193 13.36 -10.58 -0.74
C PRO A 193 12.19 -10.46 -1.72
N ALA A 194 12.28 -11.15 -2.89
CA ALA A 194 11.27 -11.10 -3.94
C ALA A 194 11.10 -12.44 -4.67
N GLY A 195 11.92 -13.44 -4.35
CA GLY A 195 11.84 -14.76 -4.99
C GLY A 195 10.61 -15.56 -4.56
N GLY A 196 10.19 -16.54 -5.40
CA GLY A 196 9.08 -17.43 -5.08
C GLY A 196 7.73 -16.75 -5.06
N TYR A 197 6.93 -17.04 -4.06
CA TYR A 197 5.66 -16.36 -3.79
C TYR A 197 5.93 -14.97 -3.20
N ASN A 198 5.41 -13.94 -3.82
CA ASN A 198 5.66 -12.54 -3.45
C ASN A 198 4.37 -11.72 -3.61
N ASN A 199 3.38 -12.00 -2.78
CA ASN A 199 2.05 -11.40 -2.89
C ASN A 199 2.09 -9.88 -2.65
N HIS A 200 2.90 -9.42 -1.69
CA HIS A 200 3.09 -8.00 -1.38
C HIS A 200 4.42 -7.54 -1.97
N TRP A 201 4.37 -7.08 -3.22
CA TRP A 201 5.56 -6.73 -4.00
C TRP A 201 6.01 -5.28 -3.83
N THR A 202 5.20 -4.41 -3.28
CA THR A 202 5.55 -3.00 -3.08
C THR A 202 6.66 -2.83 -2.05
N ARG A 203 7.58 -1.89 -2.31
CA ARG A 203 8.68 -1.49 -1.43
C ARG A 203 8.71 0.02 -1.41
N ASN A 204 8.48 0.67 -0.28
CA ASN A 204 8.53 2.12 -0.16
C ASN A 204 9.86 2.58 0.42
N LEU A 205 10.21 3.84 0.17
CA LEU A 205 11.43 4.50 0.65
C LEU A 205 11.09 5.82 1.33
N LEU A 206 11.78 6.10 2.43
CA LEU A 206 11.74 7.39 3.09
C LEU A 206 13.11 7.69 3.74
N ALA A 207 13.62 8.91 3.59
CA ALA A 207 14.81 9.34 4.32
C ALA A 207 14.43 9.85 5.71
N HIS A 208 15.25 9.54 6.71
CA HIS A 208 15.18 10.21 8.01
C HIS A 208 15.42 11.72 7.82
N PRO A 209 14.76 12.62 8.57
CA PRO A 209 14.88 14.07 8.39
C PRO A 209 16.31 14.63 8.55
N ASP A 210 17.20 13.95 9.27
CA ASP A 210 18.60 14.34 9.37
C ASP A 210 19.47 13.83 8.21
N GLY A 211 18.88 13.05 7.28
CA GLY A 211 19.55 12.53 6.10
C GLY A 211 20.50 11.36 6.34
N THR A 212 20.63 10.85 7.57
CA THR A 212 21.62 9.82 7.90
C THR A 212 21.13 8.40 7.64
N LYS A 213 19.82 8.18 7.56
CA LYS A 213 19.20 6.87 7.38
C LYS A 213 18.11 6.88 6.30
N LEU A 214 17.88 5.71 5.71
CA LEU A 214 16.75 5.43 4.85
C LEU A 214 15.93 4.30 5.48
N TYR A 215 14.60 4.40 5.35
CA TYR A 215 13.66 3.35 5.75
C TYR A 215 13.08 2.69 4.50
N VAL A 216 12.97 1.35 4.53
CA VAL A 216 12.47 0.54 3.41
C VAL A 216 11.37 -0.37 3.92
N THR A 217 10.15 -0.27 3.37
CA THR A 217 9.08 -1.22 3.71
C THR A 217 9.23 -2.52 2.94
N VAL A 218 8.98 -3.63 3.60
CA VAL A 218 8.97 -4.97 2.97
C VAL A 218 7.76 -5.74 3.47
N GLY A 219 6.75 -5.90 2.61
CA GLY A 219 5.56 -6.69 2.92
C GLY A 219 5.86 -8.20 2.99
N SER A 220 4.99 -8.96 3.66
CA SER A 220 5.07 -10.42 3.70
C SER A 220 4.97 -11.04 2.31
N ALA A 221 5.49 -12.25 2.14
CA ALA A 221 5.28 -13.01 0.91
C ALA A 221 3.83 -13.51 0.82
N SER A 222 3.26 -13.89 1.94
CA SER A 222 1.99 -14.61 2.05
C SER A 222 0.98 -13.89 2.96
N ASN A 223 -0.21 -14.46 3.11
CA ASN A 223 -1.26 -13.90 3.97
C ASN A 223 -0.91 -14.05 5.46
N VAL A 224 -0.53 -15.26 5.90
CA VAL A 224 -0.27 -15.61 7.30
C VAL A 224 0.93 -16.56 7.48
N GLY A 225 1.85 -16.62 6.52
CA GLY A 225 2.97 -17.56 6.55
C GLY A 225 2.59 -18.97 6.05
N GLU A 226 1.50 -19.11 5.30
CA GLU A 226 0.96 -20.38 4.82
C GLU A 226 1.90 -21.13 3.86
N HIS A 227 2.89 -20.46 3.32
CA HIS A 227 3.94 -21.07 2.47
C HIS A 227 5.24 -21.39 3.24
N GLY A 228 5.19 -21.33 4.58
CA GLY A 228 6.33 -21.53 5.47
C GLY A 228 7.03 -20.23 5.86
N LEU A 229 7.37 -20.12 7.16
CA LEU A 229 7.99 -18.90 7.70
C LEU A 229 9.41 -18.66 7.19
N ASP A 230 10.08 -19.66 6.65
CA ASP A 230 11.38 -19.52 5.98
C ASP A 230 11.30 -18.61 4.73
N ASN A 231 10.12 -18.53 4.10
CA ASN A 231 9.87 -17.61 2.98
C ASN A 231 9.60 -16.17 3.44
N GLU A 232 9.45 -15.95 4.74
CA GLU A 232 9.16 -14.64 5.34
C GLU A 232 10.39 -13.97 5.98
N VAL A 233 11.56 -14.55 5.79
CA VAL A 233 12.82 -13.96 6.29
C VAL A 233 13.05 -12.59 5.66
N ARG A 234 13.30 -11.56 6.49
CA ARG A 234 13.43 -10.14 6.11
C ARG A 234 12.18 -9.56 5.46
N ARG A 235 10.98 -10.08 5.78
CA ARG A 235 9.68 -9.59 5.31
C ARG A 235 8.79 -9.18 6.48
N ALA A 236 7.64 -8.57 6.17
CA ALA A 236 6.68 -8.06 7.15
C ALA A 236 7.35 -7.09 8.14
N ASN A 237 8.13 -6.14 7.61
CA ASN A 237 8.96 -5.25 8.41
C ASN A 237 9.22 -3.91 7.71
N VAL A 238 9.84 -3.01 8.46
CA VAL A 238 10.54 -1.83 7.95
C VAL A 238 12.01 -2.01 8.25
N LEU A 239 12.84 -1.96 7.21
CA LEU A 239 14.29 -1.97 7.31
C LEU A 239 14.80 -0.54 7.49
N GLU A 240 15.89 -0.38 8.24
CA GLU A 240 16.70 0.83 8.29
C GLU A 240 18.07 0.54 7.67
N ILE A 241 18.54 1.43 6.80
CA ILE A 241 19.85 1.34 6.14
C ILE A 241 20.55 2.70 6.11
N ASN A 242 21.84 2.70 5.88
CA ASN A 242 22.56 3.93 5.48
C ASN A 242 22.26 4.27 4.01
N PRO A 243 22.45 5.53 3.54
CA PRO A 243 22.22 5.91 2.14
C PRO A 243 23.08 5.17 1.10
N ASP A 244 24.15 4.50 1.51
CA ASP A 244 24.98 3.64 0.66
C ASP A 244 24.53 2.16 0.68
N GLY A 245 23.47 1.83 1.42
CA GLY A 245 22.93 0.48 1.58
C GLY A 245 23.58 -0.32 2.71
N SER A 246 24.63 0.17 3.33
CA SER A 246 25.27 -0.49 4.48
C SER A 246 24.44 -0.36 5.76
N GLY A 247 24.81 -1.11 6.79
CA GLY A 247 24.21 -0.98 8.12
C GLY A 247 22.76 -1.45 8.20
N GLU A 248 22.33 -2.37 7.31
CA GLU A 248 20.97 -2.92 7.30
C GLU A 248 20.61 -3.54 8.66
N ARG A 249 19.43 -3.15 9.16
CA ARG A 249 18.78 -3.78 10.29
C ARG A 249 17.25 -3.73 10.17
N ILE A 250 16.57 -4.59 10.86
CA ILE A 250 15.12 -4.51 11.02
C ILE A 250 14.83 -3.41 12.05
N PHE A 251 14.15 -2.34 11.62
CA PHE A 251 13.72 -1.25 12.49
C PHE A 251 12.47 -1.63 13.28
N ALA A 252 11.44 -2.17 12.59
CA ALA A 252 10.20 -2.65 13.20
C ALA A 252 9.70 -3.88 12.43
N SER A 253 9.05 -4.82 13.12
CA SER A 253 8.65 -6.12 12.58
C SER A 253 7.20 -6.49 12.91
N GLY A 254 6.69 -7.55 12.28
CA GLY A 254 5.31 -8.00 12.49
C GLY A 254 4.27 -7.11 11.82
N LEU A 255 4.66 -6.35 10.81
CA LEU A 255 3.82 -5.49 9.97
C LEU A 255 3.51 -6.25 8.68
N ARG A 256 2.30 -6.83 8.55
CA ARG A 256 2.00 -7.72 7.42
C ARG A 256 2.38 -7.13 6.07
N ASN A 257 1.86 -5.98 5.73
CA ASN A 257 2.18 -5.27 4.49
C ASN A 257 2.25 -3.76 4.75
N PRO A 258 3.36 -3.26 5.31
CA PRO A 258 3.58 -1.83 5.45
C PRO A 258 3.83 -1.21 4.07
N VAL A 259 3.12 -0.13 3.73
CA VAL A 259 3.21 0.49 2.39
C VAL A 259 3.51 1.98 2.49
N GLY A 260 2.61 2.78 3.04
CA GLY A 260 2.83 4.21 3.22
C GLY A 260 3.87 4.46 4.32
N LEU A 261 4.75 5.41 4.10
CA LEU A 261 5.72 5.90 5.09
C LEU A 261 5.66 7.43 5.15
N GLY A 262 5.74 7.99 6.35
CA GLY A 262 5.82 9.43 6.53
C GLY A 262 6.22 9.79 7.95
N PHE A 263 6.84 10.96 8.11
CA PHE A 263 7.03 11.58 9.41
C PHE A 263 5.85 12.50 9.67
N ALA A 264 5.22 12.37 10.84
CA ALA A 264 4.14 13.29 11.21
C ALA A 264 4.71 14.70 11.41
N PRO A 265 4.01 15.74 10.91
CA PRO A 265 4.40 17.13 11.10
C PRO A 265 4.62 17.47 12.57
N GLY A 266 5.63 18.30 12.85
CA GLY A 266 5.98 18.71 14.21
C GLY A 266 6.66 17.65 15.06
N SER A 267 6.86 16.43 14.51
CA SER A 267 7.54 15.33 15.21
C SER A 267 8.56 14.63 14.30
N ARG A 268 9.45 13.83 14.92
CA ARG A 268 10.35 12.92 14.19
C ARG A 268 9.87 11.47 14.25
N VAL A 269 8.62 11.27 14.59
CA VAL A 269 8.02 9.94 14.70
C VAL A 269 7.68 9.44 13.31
N LEU A 270 8.19 8.27 12.97
CA LEU A 270 7.90 7.58 11.71
C LEU A 270 6.56 6.86 11.81
N TRP A 271 5.72 7.04 10.80
CA TRP A 271 4.40 6.41 10.66
C TRP A 271 4.33 5.52 9.44
N THR A 272 3.50 4.48 9.51
CA THR A 272 3.21 3.61 8.37
C THR A 272 1.74 3.21 8.31
N THR A 273 1.24 3.02 7.10
CA THR A 273 -0.03 2.32 6.85
C THR A 273 0.25 0.84 6.65
N VAL A 274 -0.59 -0.01 7.21
CA VAL A 274 -0.47 -1.47 7.07
C VAL A 274 -1.76 -2.06 6.53
N ASN A 275 -1.64 -2.75 5.40
CA ASN A 275 -2.70 -3.57 4.85
C ASN A 275 -2.66 -4.95 5.52
N GLU A 276 -3.70 -5.24 6.29
CA GLU A 276 -3.79 -6.41 7.16
C GLU A 276 -4.27 -7.69 6.45
N ARG A 277 -4.33 -8.77 7.22
CA ARG A 277 -4.58 -10.13 6.74
C ARG A 277 -6.02 -10.38 6.36
N ASP A 278 -6.20 -11.34 5.49
CA ASP A 278 -7.48 -11.74 4.91
C ASP A 278 -8.00 -13.02 5.55
N GLU A 279 -9.26 -13.38 5.27
CA GLU A 279 -9.86 -14.69 5.49
C GLU A 279 -10.18 -15.05 6.97
N LEU A 280 -10.35 -14.07 7.84
CA LEU A 280 -10.89 -14.23 9.19
C LEU A 280 -12.37 -13.80 9.31
N GLY A 281 -12.96 -13.32 8.23
CA GLY A 281 -14.32 -12.79 8.13
C GLY A 281 -14.35 -11.36 7.59
N ASP A 282 -15.54 -10.85 7.32
CA ASP A 282 -15.72 -9.51 6.70
C ASP A 282 -15.19 -8.36 7.56
N GLU A 283 -15.21 -8.49 8.89
CA GLU A 283 -14.84 -7.43 9.82
C GLU A 283 -13.45 -7.65 10.47
N LEU A 284 -12.68 -8.65 10.00
CA LEU A 284 -11.33 -8.94 10.45
C LEU A 284 -10.35 -9.15 9.29
N VAL A 285 -9.18 -8.56 9.38
CA VAL A 285 -8.61 -7.68 10.40
C VAL A 285 -8.64 -6.24 9.86
N PRO A 286 -8.91 -5.22 10.68
CA PRO A 286 -8.83 -3.84 10.21
C PRO A 286 -7.41 -3.50 9.75
N ASP A 287 -7.28 -2.82 8.60
CA ASP A 287 -6.07 -2.09 8.25
C ASP A 287 -5.82 -1.00 9.28
N TYR A 288 -4.60 -0.48 9.35
CA TYR A 288 -4.29 0.54 10.34
C TYR A 288 -3.20 1.52 9.91
N LEU A 289 -3.20 2.68 10.54
CA LEU A 289 -2.11 3.64 10.61
C LEU A 289 -1.46 3.52 11.99
N THR A 290 -0.14 3.41 12.05
CA THR A 290 0.58 3.32 13.33
C THR A 290 1.94 4.00 13.27
N HIS A 291 2.39 4.54 14.42
CA HIS A 291 3.77 4.96 14.58
C HIS A 291 4.68 3.75 14.71
N LEU A 292 5.93 3.92 14.34
CA LEU A 292 6.94 2.89 14.42
C LEU A 292 7.94 3.18 15.54
N GLU A 293 8.12 2.22 16.43
CA GLU A 293 9.14 2.23 17.48
C GLU A 293 10.28 1.30 17.09
N ASP A 294 11.52 1.71 17.37
CA ASP A 294 12.71 0.90 17.14
C ASP A 294 12.66 -0.42 17.90
N GLY A 295 12.85 -1.53 17.21
CA GLY A 295 12.79 -2.88 17.76
C GLY A 295 11.37 -3.41 18.07
N ALA A 296 10.30 -2.63 17.79
CA ALA A 296 8.94 -3.05 18.12
C ALA A 296 8.43 -4.17 17.20
N PHE A 297 7.49 -4.94 17.74
CA PHE A 297 6.78 -6.01 17.04
C PHE A 297 5.28 -5.71 17.00
N TYR A 298 4.65 -5.83 15.82
CA TYR A 298 3.24 -5.47 15.56
C TYR A 298 2.32 -6.68 15.33
N GLY A 299 2.78 -7.90 15.60
CA GLY A 299 1.96 -9.10 15.73
C GLY A 299 2.08 -10.11 14.60
N TRP A 300 2.16 -9.70 13.33
CA TRP A 300 2.17 -10.64 12.20
C TRP A 300 3.40 -11.60 12.25
N PRO A 301 3.23 -12.89 11.98
CA PRO A 301 2.01 -13.62 11.62
C PRO A 301 1.19 -14.09 12.83
N TYR A 302 1.73 -14.06 14.04
CA TYR A 302 1.23 -14.75 15.23
C TYR A 302 -0.03 -14.13 15.82
N SER A 303 -0.15 -12.82 15.78
CA SER A 303 -1.27 -12.07 16.35
C SER A 303 -1.62 -10.84 15.51
N TYR A 304 -2.73 -10.18 15.85
CA TYR A 304 -3.20 -8.93 15.24
C TYR A 304 -3.77 -8.02 16.33
N PHE A 305 -3.76 -6.71 16.11
CA PHE A 305 -4.22 -5.69 17.07
C PHE A 305 -3.76 -6.01 18.51
N GLY A 306 -2.45 -6.11 18.69
CA GLY A 306 -1.83 -6.56 19.93
C GLY A 306 -1.81 -8.09 20.04
N ALA A 307 -2.30 -8.62 21.15
CA ALA A 307 -2.16 -10.03 21.51
C ALA A 307 -3.30 -10.95 21.02
N HIS A 308 -4.13 -10.52 20.04
CA HIS A 308 -5.18 -11.37 19.47
C HIS A 308 -4.56 -12.41 18.54
N VAL A 309 -4.48 -13.66 19.04
CA VAL A 309 -3.79 -14.77 18.34
C VAL A 309 -4.50 -15.12 17.03
N ASP A 310 -3.72 -15.25 15.94
CA ASP A 310 -4.23 -15.79 14.69
C ASP A 310 -4.35 -17.32 14.79
N PRO A 311 -5.56 -17.89 14.71
CA PRO A 311 -5.78 -19.34 14.93
C PRO A 311 -5.19 -20.21 13.82
N ARG A 312 -4.78 -19.64 12.68
CA ARG A 312 -4.21 -20.37 11.54
C ARG A 312 -2.73 -20.67 11.69
N VAL A 313 -2.03 -19.91 12.51
CA VAL A 313 -0.59 -20.09 12.75
C VAL A 313 -0.39 -21.22 13.76
N LYS A 314 0.15 -22.35 13.31
CA LYS A 314 0.28 -23.55 14.14
C LYS A 314 1.36 -23.41 15.20
N GLU A 315 2.51 -22.87 14.83
CA GLU A 315 3.66 -22.68 15.74
C GLU A 315 3.61 -21.25 16.30
N GLN A 316 2.97 -21.10 17.43
CA GLN A 316 2.84 -19.82 18.12
C GLN A 316 4.12 -19.44 18.87
N LYS A 317 4.34 -18.13 19.03
CA LYS A 317 5.40 -17.55 19.85
C LYS A 317 4.82 -16.67 20.97
N PRO A 318 4.33 -17.27 22.08
CA PRO A 318 3.58 -16.53 23.10
C PRO A 318 4.32 -15.33 23.70
N GLU A 319 5.65 -15.44 23.86
CA GLU A 319 6.45 -14.33 24.43
C GLU A 319 6.56 -13.15 23.44
N LEU A 320 6.55 -13.42 22.16
CA LEU A 320 6.53 -12.38 21.14
C LEU A 320 5.12 -11.76 21.02
N VAL A 321 4.08 -12.58 21.08
CA VAL A 321 2.67 -12.13 21.07
C VAL A 321 2.38 -11.17 22.23
N LYS A 322 2.89 -11.44 23.43
CA LYS A 322 2.75 -10.53 24.58
C LYS A 322 3.35 -9.14 24.36
N GLN A 323 4.33 -9.03 23.48
CA GLN A 323 5.01 -7.77 23.16
C GLN A 323 4.38 -7.03 21.97
N ALA A 324 3.41 -7.67 21.29
CA ALA A 324 2.81 -7.11 20.11
C ALA A 324 2.10 -5.78 20.41
N LYS A 325 2.45 -4.75 19.67
CA LYS A 325 1.86 -3.41 19.82
C LYS A 325 0.43 -3.39 19.29
N VAL A 326 -0.43 -2.64 19.97
CA VAL A 326 -1.73 -2.27 19.45
C VAL A 326 -1.54 -1.09 18.48
N PRO A 327 -2.09 -1.15 17.25
CA PRO A 327 -2.03 -0.04 16.31
C PRO A 327 -2.74 1.22 16.82
N ASP A 328 -2.30 2.40 16.34
CA ASP A 328 -2.82 3.68 16.83
C ASP A 328 -4.20 4.04 16.28
N VAL A 329 -4.42 3.84 14.96
CA VAL A 329 -5.65 4.26 14.28
C VAL A 329 -6.14 3.14 13.36
N PRO A 330 -7.31 2.54 13.64
CA PRO A 330 -7.93 1.59 12.74
C PRO A 330 -8.45 2.27 11.47
N LEU A 331 -8.30 1.63 10.33
CA LEU A 331 -8.68 2.16 9.02
C LEU A 331 -9.81 1.35 8.34
N GLY A 332 -10.42 0.43 9.09
CA GLY A 332 -11.47 -0.46 8.59
C GLY A 332 -10.91 -1.73 7.95
N SER A 333 -11.73 -2.79 7.97
CA SER A 333 -11.34 -4.10 7.48
C SER A 333 -11.38 -4.19 5.97
N HIS A 334 -10.33 -4.79 5.38
CA HIS A 334 -10.20 -5.04 3.95
C HIS A 334 -10.22 -3.78 3.06
N THR A 335 -9.87 -2.62 3.61
CA THR A 335 -9.86 -1.36 2.84
C THR A 335 -8.68 -1.26 1.89
N ALA A 336 -7.66 -2.10 2.05
CA ALA A 336 -6.38 -2.03 1.37
C ALA A 336 -5.77 -0.62 1.47
N SER A 337 -5.53 -0.17 2.70
CA SER A 337 -4.91 1.11 3.03
C SER A 337 -3.43 1.07 2.66
N LEU A 338 -3.01 1.91 1.70
CA LEU A 338 -1.70 1.84 1.06
C LEU A 338 -0.91 3.15 1.17
N GLY A 339 -1.18 4.14 0.32
CA GLY A 339 -0.45 5.41 0.29
C GLY A 339 -0.68 6.26 1.52
N LEU A 340 0.35 7.02 1.93
CA LEU A 340 0.32 7.93 3.07
C LEU A 340 1.03 9.24 2.71
N ALA A 341 0.36 10.37 2.95
CA ALA A 341 0.98 11.69 2.92
C ALA A 341 0.45 12.55 4.06
N PHE A 342 1.32 13.26 4.73
CA PHE A 342 0.95 14.27 5.73
C PHE A 342 0.81 15.64 5.06
N ASN A 343 -0.23 16.39 5.45
CA ASN A 343 -0.40 17.76 5.02
C ASN A 343 0.31 18.71 5.98
N GLU A 344 1.11 19.60 5.43
CA GLU A 344 1.74 20.71 6.13
C GLU A 344 1.43 22.07 5.46
N GLY A 345 0.76 22.03 4.30
CA GLY A 345 0.51 23.21 3.48
C GLY A 345 -0.73 24.02 3.90
N PRO A 346 -0.77 25.31 3.58
CA PRO A 346 -1.85 26.21 3.95
C PRO A 346 -3.07 26.15 3.01
N MET A 347 -2.98 25.45 1.85
CA MET A 347 -4.05 25.47 0.85
C MET A 347 -5.36 24.89 1.40
N PHE A 348 -5.28 23.82 2.18
CA PHE A 348 -6.47 23.17 2.72
C PHE A 348 -7.01 23.93 3.94
N PRO A 349 -8.32 23.89 4.19
CA PRO A 349 -8.92 24.46 5.39
C PRO A 349 -8.24 23.94 6.66
N GLU A 350 -8.31 24.74 7.74
CA GLU A 350 -7.62 24.46 9.00
C GLU A 350 -7.85 23.04 9.53
N ARG A 351 -9.09 22.52 9.40
CA ARG A 351 -9.42 21.14 9.82
C ARG A 351 -8.59 20.06 9.12
N PHE A 352 -8.01 20.36 7.95
CA PHE A 352 -7.20 19.43 7.13
C PHE A 352 -5.70 19.78 7.09
N ARG A 353 -5.26 20.81 7.84
CA ARG A 353 -3.86 21.28 7.82
C ARG A 353 -2.88 20.33 8.49
N HIS A 354 -3.34 19.66 9.55
CA HIS A 354 -2.52 18.72 10.30
C HIS A 354 -3.16 17.35 10.23
N GLY A 355 -2.54 16.42 9.52
CA GLY A 355 -3.05 15.07 9.47
C GLY A 355 -2.57 14.27 8.27
N ALA A 356 -2.96 13.01 8.29
CA ALA A 356 -2.58 11.99 7.33
C ALA A 356 -3.69 11.77 6.30
N PHE A 357 -3.34 11.81 5.02
CA PHE A 357 -4.18 11.39 3.91
C PHE A 357 -3.75 10.00 3.46
N ILE A 358 -4.71 9.07 3.37
CA ILE A 358 -4.43 7.66 3.14
C ILE A 358 -5.27 7.15 1.97
N GLY A 359 -4.60 6.64 0.94
CA GLY A 359 -5.26 5.99 -0.19
C GLY A 359 -5.71 4.58 0.18
N GLN A 360 -7.02 4.32 0.09
CA GLN A 360 -7.63 3.01 0.32
C GLN A 360 -8.03 2.37 -1.00
N HIS A 361 -7.23 1.41 -1.45
CA HIS A 361 -7.34 0.76 -2.76
C HIS A 361 -8.62 -0.06 -2.95
N GLY A 362 -9.25 -0.46 -1.86
CA GLY A 362 -10.55 -1.12 -1.83
C GLY A 362 -10.50 -2.65 -1.81
N SER A 363 -11.54 -3.21 -1.23
CA SER A 363 -11.68 -4.63 -0.91
C SER A 363 -11.87 -5.53 -2.14
N TRP A 364 -11.43 -6.78 -2.02
CA TRP A 364 -11.69 -7.86 -2.96
C TRP A 364 -12.27 -9.11 -2.27
N ASN A 365 -12.28 -9.12 -0.96
CA ASN A 365 -12.58 -10.26 -0.09
C ASN A 365 -13.56 -9.90 1.02
N ARG A 366 -14.50 -9.00 0.75
CA ARG A 366 -15.56 -8.58 1.66
C ARG A 366 -16.93 -8.65 0.98
N SER A 367 -17.99 -8.96 1.72
CA SER A 367 -19.36 -9.06 1.21
C SER A 367 -19.84 -7.74 0.62
N LYS A 368 -19.57 -6.62 1.30
CA LYS A 368 -19.80 -5.26 0.80
C LYS A 368 -18.46 -4.60 0.46
N LEU A 369 -18.44 -3.76 -0.56
CA LEU A 369 -17.25 -2.98 -0.89
C LEU A 369 -16.83 -2.10 0.29
N SER A 370 -15.52 -2.05 0.56
CA SER A 370 -14.90 -1.25 1.61
C SER A 370 -13.64 -0.57 1.06
N GLY A 371 -13.30 0.62 1.53
CA GLY A 371 -12.25 1.43 0.93
C GLY A 371 -12.73 2.11 -0.35
N TYR A 372 -11.92 2.14 -1.41
CA TYR A 372 -12.17 2.88 -2.66
C TYR A 372 -12.34 4.39 -2.42
N GLN A 373 -11.45 4.95 -1.62
CA GLN A 373 -11.49 6.36 -1.20
C GLN A 373 -10.12 6.82 -0.71
N VAL A 374 -9.97 8.10 -0.49
CA VAL A 374 -8.92 8.64 0.38
C VAL A 374 -9.57 9.02 1.70
N VAL A 375 -8.99 8.60 2.80
CA VAL A 375 -9.41 9.00 4.15
C VAL A 375 -8.42 10.00 4.72
N PHE A 376 -8.91 10.83 5.64
CA PHE A 376 -8.13 11.77 6.43
C PHE A 376 -8.14 11.36 7.90
N VAL A 377 -6.99 11.37 8.54
CA VAL A 377 -6.82 11.19 9.98
C VAL A 377 -6.29 12.51 10.54
N PRO A 378 -7.03 13.22 11.40
CA PRO A 378 -6.55 14.47 11.98
C PRO A 378 -5.46 14.24 13.02
N PHE A 379 -4.46 15.12 13.02
CA PHE A 379 -3.35 15.12 13.95
C PHE A 379 -3.24 16.42 14.71
N SER A 380 -2.69 16.38 15.92
CA SER A 380 -2.26 17.56 16.64
C SER A 380 -0.99 18.17 16.03
N PRO A 381 -0.65 19.42 16.35
CA PRO A 381 0.63 20.03 15.94
C PRO A 381 1.88 19.27 16.43
N GLU A 382 1.74 18.46 17.49
CA GLU A 382 2.81 17.62 18.06
C GLU A 382 2.92 16.26 17.36
N GLY A 383 2.13 16.03 16.28
CA GLY A 383 2.19 14.84 15.47
C GLY A 383 1.50 13.60 16.08
N GLN A 384 0.42 13.79 16.84
CA GLN A 384 -0.38 12.72 17.41
C GLN A 384 -1.78 12.70 16.77
N PRO A 385 -2.34 11.51 16.41
CA PRO A 385 -3.71 11.44 15.92
C PRO A 385 -4.70 11.84 17.00
N THR A 386 -5.72 12.60 16.62
CA THR A 386 -6.68 13.21 17.56
C THR A 386 -8.11 12.70 17.40
N ALA A 387 -8.42 12.03 16.29
CA ALA A 387 -9.74 11.46 16.02
C ALA A 387 -9.62 10.28 15.03
N PRO A 388 -10.68 9.45 14.90
CA PRO A 388 -10.76 8.40 13.89
C PRO A 388 -10.59 8.92 12.46
N ALA A 389 -10.29 7.98 11.54
CA ALA A 389 -10.24 8.26 10.10
C ALA A 389 -11.63 8.67 9.58
N GLU A 390 -11.69 9.74 8.77
CA GLU A 390 -12.89 10.18 8.07
C GLU A 390 -12.73 10.15 6.55
N PRO A 391 -13.79 9.88 5.75
CA PRO A 391 -13.74 9.99 4.30
C PRO A 391 -13.38 11.39 3.83
N PHE A 392 -12.45 11.50 2.88
CA PHE A 392 -12.04 12.78 2.30
C PHE A 392 -12.34 12.85 0.79
N LEU A 393 -11.79 11.93 -0.01
CA LEU A 393 -12.03 11.85 -1.45
C LEU A 393 -12.77 10.57 -1.77
N THR A 394 -14.00 10.70 -2.27
CA THR A 394 -14.95 9.60 -2.47
C THR A 394 -15.44 9.54 -3.92
N GLY A 395 -16.45 8.69 -4.20
CA GLY A 395 -17.05 8.60 -5.54
C GLY A 395 -16.35 7.63 -6.49
N PHE A 396 -15.39 6.83 -6.01
CA PHE A 396 -14.75 5.77 -6.81
C PHE A 396 -15.67 4.56 -7.02
N ILE A 397 -16.66 4.33 -6.16
CA ILE A 397 -17.66 3.29 -6.32
C ILE A 397 -18.77 3.83 -7.23
N GLN A 398 -19.04 3.12 -8.35
CA GLN A 398 -20.11 3.44 -9.28
C GLN A 398 -21.44 2.82 -8.85
N ASN A 399 -21.42 1.52 -8.58
CA ASN A 399 -22.57 0.75 -8.14
C ASN A 399 -22.11 -0.33 -7.15
N ALA A 400 -22.47 -0.16 -5.88
CA ALA A 400 -22.03 -1.06 -4.82
C ALA A 400 -22.64 -2.47 -4.94
N ASP A 401 -23.90 -2.57 -5.37
CA ASP A 401 -24.61 -3.85 -5.48
C ASP A 401 -24.02 -4.72 -6.61
N GLU A 402 -23.67 -4.09 -7.74
CA GLU A 402 -23.03 -4.74 -8.88
C GLU A 402 -21.50 -4.83 -8.74
N ARG A 403 -20.96 -4.27 -7.66
CA ARG A 403 -19.52 -4.18 -7.38
C ARG A 403 -18.74 -3.45 -8.47
N GLU A 404 -19.34 -2.44 -9.08
CA GLU A 404 -18.72 -1.64 -10.12
C GLU A 404 -18.03 -0.41 -9.53
N VAL A 405 -16.82 -0.15 -10.02
CA VAL A 405 -15.99 0.97 -9.56
C VAL A 405 -15.41 1.71 -10.77
N TYR A 406 -15.20 3.02 -10.63
CA TYR A 406 -14.56 3.83 -11.67
C TYR A 406 -13.05 3.67 -11.63
N GLY A 407 -12.45 3.61 -10.43
CA GLY A 407 -11.02 3.56 -10.21
C GLY A 407 -10.68 3.06 -8.81
N ARG A 408 -9.38 3.09 -8.48
CA ARG A 408 -8.85 2.60 -7.19
C ARG A 408 -7.70 3.49 -6.73
N PRO A 409 -7.88 4.34 -5.71
CA PRO A 409 -6.83 5.24 -5.23
C PRO A 409 -5.73 4.47 -4.49
N VAL A 410 -4.47 4.87 -4.70
CA VAL A 410 -3.30 4.22 -4.11
C VAL A 410 -2.36 5.25 -3.48
N GLY A 411 -1.38 5.73 -4.23
CA GLY A 411 -0.39 6.69 -3.80
C GLY A 411 -0.98 8.08 -3.66
N VAL A 412 -0.55 8.80 -2.64
CA VAL A 412 -0.93 10.18 -2.37
C VAL A 412 0.32 11.02 -2.12
N ALA A 413 0.34 12.26 -2.59
CA ALA A 413 1.44 13.19 -2.37
C ALA A 413 0.95 14.64 -2.43
N PHE A 414 1.59 15.56 -1.69
CA PHE A 414 1.30 16.98 -1.77
C PHE A 414 2.26 17.68 -2.74
N LEU A 415 1.72 18.56 -3.56
CA LEU A 415 2.50 19.51 -4.35
C LEU A 415 2.98 20.69 -3.48
N PRO A 416 4.01 21.44 -3.91
CA PRO A 416 4.47 22.62 -3.18
C PRO A 416 3.42 23.72 -2.99
N ASP A 417 2.42 23.79 -3.86
CA ASP A 417 1.27 24.70 -3.75
C ASP A 417 0.26 24.26 -2.67
N GLY A 418 0.44 23.06 -2.09
CA GLY A 418 -0.42 22.47 -1.09
C GLY A 418 -1.60 21.66 -1.64
N SER A 419 -1.72 21.49 -2.97
CA SER A 419 -2.72 20.58 -3.55
C SER A 419 -2.32 19.11 -3.36
N LEU A 420 -3.32 18.23 -3.20
CA LEU A 420 -3.12 16.80 -3.04
C LEU A 420 -3.22 16.10 -4.39
N LEU A 421 -2.22 15.30 -4.72
CA LEU A 421 -2.25 14.36 -5.83
C LEU A 421 -2.65 12.96 -5.34
N VAL A 422 -3.47 12.26 -6.13
CA VAL A 422 -3.94 10.90 -5.85
C VAL A 422 -3.75 10.05 -7.09
N ALA A 423 -2.92 9.01 -6.99
CA ALA A 423 -2.77 8.01 -8.04
C ALA A 423 -3.97 7.05 -8.03
N ASP A 424 -4.58 6.86 -9.18
CA ASP A 424 -5.66 5.91 -9.44
C ASP A 424 -5.16 4.87 -10.44
N ASP A 425 -4.67 3.75 -9.94
CA ASP A 425 -4.00 2.73 -10.76
C ASP A 425 -4.95 2.00 -11.71
N ALA A 426 -6.20 1.85 -11.32
CA ALA A 426 -7.22 1.22 -12.15
C ALA A 426 -7.85 2.18 -13.17
N GLY A 427 -7.92 3.47 -12.82
CA GLY A 427 -8.36 4.53 -13.73
C GLY A 427 -7.27 5.02 -14.68
N ASN A 428 -5.99 4.67 -14.43
CA ASN A 428 -4.82 5.17 -15.17
C ASN A 428 -4.68 6.72 -15.13
N ILE A 429 -5.04 7.31 -13.99
CA ILE A 429 -5.14 8.75 -13.79
C ILE A 429 -4.37 9.15 -12.54
N VAL A 430 -3.79 10.33 -12.54
CA VAL A 430 -3.43 11.08 -11.33
C VAL A 430 -4.44 12.21 -11.19
N TRP A 431 -5.14 12.24 -10.07
CA TRP A 431 -6.08 13.29 -9.69
C TRP A 431 -5.39 14.37 -8.89
N ARG A 432 -5.78 15.66 -9.11
CA ARG A 432 -5.37 16.80 -8.28
C ARG A 432 -6.58 17.33 -7.54
N VAL A 433 -6.43 17.45 -6.24
CA VAL A 433 -7.42 18.03 -5.32
C VAL A 433 -6.88 19.38 -4.85
N SER A 434 -7.58 20.44 -5.14
CA SER A 434 -7.21 21.82 -4.77
C SER A 434 -8.43 22.59 -4.26
N ARG A 435 -8.19 23.71 -3.64
CA ARG A 435 -9.28 24.60 -3.18
C ARG A 435 -9.62 25.62 -4.25
#